data_fe3dd401bcb9e485084bbceca651d5d9
#
_entry.id   fe3dd401bcb9e485084bbceca651d5d9
#
_cell.length_a   1.000
_cell.length_b   1.000
_cell.length_c   1.000
_cell.angle_alpha   90.00
_cell.angle_beta   90.00
_cell.angle_gamma   90.00
#
_symmetry.space_group_name_H-M   'P 1'
#
loop_
_entity.id
_entity.type
_entity.pdbx_description
1 polymer ?
#
loop_
_entity_poly.entity_id
_entity_poly.type
_entity_poly.pdbx_seq_one_letter_code
_entity_poly.pdbx_strand_id
1 'polypeptide(L)'
;RSYALDAFRIPDAIATAEQIAELEASRGRSGLSRRWRRMTGSDRVWHERSKHFDTGFFTLRAPVLLVGHWQCARYFEAIARPLREQWLVPAEAPDDRNRTHAAAIAACSAPASLHVRLGDYLHDARTAAYHGLLPQEYYAAAAEHAVERAGVDHFFVFSDEPERAAQRLRLPRPMTL
;
A
#
# COMPACT_ATOMS: atom_id res chain seq x y z
N ARG A 1 -20.84 0.44 -6.55
CA ARG A 1 -19.66 0.72 -5.68
C ARG A 1 -18.86 1.83 -6.36
N SER A 2 -18.66 2.95 -5.69
CA SER A 2 -17.74 3.99 -6.17
C SER A 2 -16.31 3.47 -6.09
N TYR A 3 -15.48 3.84 -7.06
CA TYR A 3 -14.05 3.52 -7.03
C TYR A 3 -13.38 4.35 -5.93
N ALA A 4 -12.77 3.69 -4.95
CA ALA A 4 -12.26 4.38 -3.76
C ALA A 4 -11.12 5.39 -4.06
N LEU A 5 -10.49 5.28 -5.22
CA LEU A 5 -9.41 6.18 -5.65
C LEU A 5 -9.89 7.38 -6.48
N ASP A 6 -11.21 7.54 -6.70
CA ASP A 6 -11.78 8.70 -7.43
C ASP A 6 -11.47 10.03 -6.74
N ALA A 7 -11.16 10.00 -5.43
CA ALA A 7 -10.73 11.19 -4.68
C ALA A 7 -9.34 11.71 -5.10
N PHE A 8 -8.54 10.90 -5.78
CA PHE A 8 -7.21 11.28 -6.25
C PHE A 8 -7.28 11.81 -7.68
N ARG A 9 -6.36 12.70 -8.03
CA ARG A 9 -6.25 13.25 -9.40
C ARG A 9 -5.57 12.25 -10.36
N ILE A 10 -6.04 11.00 -10.36
CA ILE A 10 -5.54 9.97 -11.25
C ILE A 10 -6.32 10.08 -12.57
N PRO A 11 -5.63 10.13 -13.73
CA PRO A 11 -6.33 10.11 -15.02
C PRO A 11 -7.23 8.90 -15.16
N ASP A 12 -8.47 9.09 -15.59
CA ASP A 12 -9.42 8.02 -15.88
C ASP A 12 -8.92 7.18 -17.07
N ALA A 13 -8.18 6.15 -16.77
CA ALA A 13 -7.69 5.18 -17.74
C ALA A 13 -8.05 3.77 -17.30
N ILE A 14 -9.36 3.48 -17.33
CA ILE A 14 -9.87 2.14 -17.00
C ILE A 14 -9.83 1.29 -18.28
N ALA A 15 -9.06 0.19 -18.24
CA ALA A 15 -9.01 -0.76 -19.34
C ALA A 15 -10.36 -1.48 -19.51
N THR A 16 -10.83 -1.63 -20.74
CA THR A 16 -12.05 -2.39 -21.02
C THR A 16 -11.81 -3.90 -20.91
N ALA A 17 -12.88 -4.67 -20.73
CA ALA A 17 -12.78 -6.13 -20.67
C ALA A 17 -12.18 -6.71 -21.98
N GLU A 18 -12.48 -6.10 -23.13
CA GLU A 18 -11.96 -6.50 -24.44
C GLU A 18 -10.44 -6.25 -24.51
N GLN A 19 -9.95 -5.12 -24.03
CA GLN A 19 -8.51 -4.82 -24.00
C GLN A 19 -7.75 -5.80 -23.10
N ILE A 20 -8.32 -6.15 -21.96
CA ILE A 20 -7.74 -7.14 -21.05
C ILE A 20 -7.70 -8.52 -21.73
N ALA A 21 -8.82 -8.97 -22.33
CA ALA A 21 -8.93 -10.24 -23.00
C ALA A 21 -7.96 -10.36 -24.20
N GLU A 22 -7.75 -9.27 -24.96
CA GLU A 22 -6.78 -9.24 -26.07
C GLU A 22 -5.34 -9.45 -25.56
N LEU A 23 -4.96 -8.78 -24.47
CA LEU A 23 -3.65 -8.95 -23.86
C LEU A 23 -3.45 -10.38 -23.30
N GLU A 24 -4.46 -10.93 -22.65
CA GLU A 24 -4.43 -12.31 -22.14
C GLU A 24 -4.36 -13.35 -23.26
N ALA A 25 -5.11 -13.16 -24.34
CA ALA A 25 -5.06 -14.04 -25.52
C ALA A 25 -3.68 -14.04 -26.22
N SER A 26 -2.93 -12.94 -26.08
CA SER A 26 -1.57 -12.84 -26.62
C SER A 26 -0.53 -13.72 -25.89
N ARG A 27 -0.90 -14.34 -24.77
CA ARG A 27 -0.03 -15.27 -24.03
C ARG A 27 0.39 -16.43 -24.93
N GLY A 28 1.69 -16.58 -25.15
CA GLY A 28 2.22 -17.72 -25.88
C GLY A 28 1.86 -19.06 -25.20
N ARG A 29 1.34 -20.02 -25.97
CA ARG A 29 0.91 -21.33 -25.49
C ARG A 29 2.06 -22.26 -25.05
N SER A 30 3.29 -22.05 -25.53
CA SER A 30 4.46 -22.90 -25.21
C SER A 30 5.44 -22.19 -24.24
N GLY A 31 6.16 -22.99 -23.43
CA GLY A 31 7.18 -22.47 -22.49
C GLY A 31 8.34 -21.78 -23.19
N LEU A 32 8.72 -22.27 -24.39
CA LEU A 32 9.79 -21.70 -25.20
C LEU A 32 9.40 -20.33 -25.78
N SER A 33 8.17 -20.17 -26.29
CA SER A 33 7.67 -18.90 -26.80
C SER A 33 7.57 -17.83 -25.68
N ARG A 34 7.18 -18.25 -24.47
CA ARG A 34 7.15 -17.35 -23.30
C ARG A 34 8.54 -16.86 -22.90
N ARG A 35 9.54 -17.77 -22.88
CA ARG A 35 10.92 -17.42 -22.55
C ARG A 35 11.52 -16.44 -23.58
N TRP A 36 11.30 -16.68 -24.87
CA TRP A 36 11.77 -15.81 -25.94
C TRP A 36 11.12 -14.43 -25.89
N ARG A 37 9.78 -14.34 -25.76
CA ARG A 37 9.06 -13.07 -25.62
C ARG A 37 9.53 -12.23 -24.44
N ARG A 38 9.84 -12.91 -23.34
CA ARG A 38 10.37 -12.28 -22.16
C ARG A 38 11.76 -11.67 -22.38
N MET A 39 12.64 -12.38 -23.10
CA MET A 39 13.97 -11.86 -23.44
C MET A 39 13.90 -10.67 -24.40
N THR A 40 12.90 -10.61 -25.26
CA THR A 40 12.68 -9.54 -26.24
C THR A 40 11.79 -8.40 -25.72
N GLY A 41 11.29 -8.48 -24.49
CA GLY A 41 10.34 -7.52 -23.94
C GLY A 41 8.97 -7.52 -24.64
N SER A 42 8.65 -8.55 -25.41
CA SER A 42 7.39 -8.69 -26.16
C SER A 42 6.30 -9.44 -25.41
N ASP A 43 6.51 -9.77 -24.13
CA ASP A 43 5.49 -10.37 -23.28
C ASP A 43 4.47 -9.31 -22.87
N ARG A 44 3.21 -9.53 -23.24
CA ARG A 44 2.12 -8.59 -22.97
C ARG A 44 1.39 -8.82 -21.65
N VAL A 45 1.74 -9.90 -20.93
CA VAL A 45 1.24 -10.18 -19.58
C VAL A 45 2.42 -10.48 -18.68
N TRP A 46 2.68 -9.61 -17.73
CA TRP A 46 3.79 -9.74 -16.81
C TRP A 46 3.29 -10.01 -15.41
N HIS A 47 3.67 -11.14 -14.85
CA HIS A 47 3.36 -11.50 -13.47
C HIS A 47 4.53 -11.16 -12.56
N GLU A 48 4.22 -10.48 -11.46
CA GLU A 48 5.17 -10.34 -10.35
C GLU A 48 5.51 -11.73 -9.81
N ARG A 49 6.78 -12.07 -9.78
CA ARG A 49 7.25 -13.41 -9.38
C ARG A 49 7.55 -13.51 -7.90
N SER A 50 7.94 -12.42 -7.33
CA SER A 50 8.32 -12.30 -5.93
C SER A 50 8.10 -10.85 -5.49
N LYS A 51 8.12 -10.61 -4.19
CA LYS A 51 8.06 -9.25 -3.61
C LYS A 51 9.36 -8.45 -3.80
N HIS A 52 10.38 -9.06 -4.42
CA HIS A 52 11.65 -8.38 -4.69
C HIS A 52 11.60 -7.64 -6.02
N PHE A 53 12.39 -6.57 -6.08
CA PHE A 53 12.52 -5.77 -7.29
C PHE A 53 13.07 -6.58 -8.47
N ASP A 54 12.34 -6.59 -9.59
CA ASP A 54 12.74 -7.24 -10.85
C ASP A 54 13.06 -6.17 -11.90
N THR A 55 14.34 -6.04 -12.25
CA THR A 55 14.83 -5.07 -13.26
C THR A 55 14.25 -5.33 -14.65
N GLY A 56 13.82 -6.56 -14.93
CA GLY A 56 13.15 -6.93 -16.18
C GLY A 56 11.86 -6.15 -16.42
N PHE A 57 11.25 -5.58 -15.38
CA PHE A 57 10.10 -4.68 -15.50
C PHE A 57 10.36 -3.53 -16.48
N PHE A 58 11.54 -2.92 -16.44
CA PHE A 58 11.87 -1.77 -17.30
C PHE A 58 12.17 -2.14 -18.75
N THR A 59 12.20 -3.42 -19.09
CA THR A 59 12.33 -3.87 -20.49
C THR A 59 10.97 -4.04 -21.17
N LEU A 60 9.88 -3.94 -20.42
CA LEU A 60 8.52 -4.10 -20.92
C LEU A 60 8.14 -2.97 -21.89
N ARG A 61 7.36 -3.31 -22.90
CA ARG A 61 6.83 -2.37 -23.88
C ARG A 61 5.30 -2.35 -23.81
N ALA A 62 4.75 -1.16 -23.66
CA ALA A 62 3.29 -0.99 -23.69
C ALA A 62 2.69 -1.39 -25.05
N PRO A 63 1.45 -1.88 -25.09
CA PRO A 63 0.60 -2.16 -23.96
C PRO A 63 0.96 -3.49 -23.29
N VAL A 64 0.92 -3.52 -21.93
CA VAL A 64 1.21 -4.69 -21.11
C VAL A 64 0.24 -4.78 -19.92
N LEU A 65 -0.25 -5.97 -19.63
CA LEU A 65 -1.02 -6.28 -18.44
C LEU A 65 -0.07 -6.65 -17.30
N LEU A 66 -0.05 -5.88 -16.24
CA LEU A 66 0.71 -6.14 -15.03
C LEU A 66 -0.15 -6.87 -14.01
N VAL A 67 0.28 -8.03 -13.56
CA VAL A 67 -0.43 -8.84 -12.55
C VAL A 67 0.48 -9.04 -11.34
N GLY A 68 0.13 -8.39 -10.23
CA GLY A 68 0.92 -8.41 -8.99
C GLY A 68 0.58 -7.26 -8.08
N HIS A 69 1.36 -7.12 -7.00
CA HIS A 69 1.18 -6.06 -6.00
C HIS A 69 2.12 -4.86 -6.20
N TRP A 70 3.26 -5.05 -6.82
CA TRP A 70 4.24 -4.02 -7.20
C TRP A 70 4.65 -3.10 -6.03
N GLN A 71 4.85 -3.68 -4.86
CA GLN A 71 5.05 -2.95 -3.60
C GLN A 71 6.47 -2.36 -3.42
N CYS A 72 7.38 -2.56 -4.37
CA CYS A 72 8.73 -2.02 -4.27
C CYS A 72 8.81 -0.58 -4.82
N ALA A 73 9.21 0.38 -4.01
CA ALA A 73 9.33 1.79 -4.39
C ALA A 73 10.25 2.02 -5.61
N ARG A 74 11.23 1.15 -5.86
CA ARG A 74 12.15 1.22 -6.99
C ARG A 74 11.47 1.17 -8.36
N TYR A 75 10.26 0.60 -8.46
CA TYR A 75 9.48 0.62 -9.71
C TYR A 75 8.98 2.03 -10.08
N PHE A 76 8.85 2.91 -9.09
CA PHE A 76 8.21 4.22 -9.21
C PHE A 76 9.20 5.38 -9.02
N GLU A 77 10.46 5.11 -8.77
CA GLU A 77 11.46 6.10 -8.39
C GLU A 77 11.58 7.22 -9.45
N ALA A 78 11.60 6.84 -10.74
CA ALA A 78 11.69 7.77 -11.85
C ALA A 78 10.46 8.68 -12.02
N ILE A 79 9.29 8.26 -11.49
CA ILE A 79 8.02 8.99 -11.56
C ILE A 79 7.51 9.41 -10.17
N ALA A 80 8.37 9.42 -9.17
CA ALA A 80 7.99 9.72 -7.79
C ALA A 80 7.37 11.14 -7.65
N ARG A 81 7.88 12.11 -8.40
CA ARG A 81 7.34 13.49 -8.39
C ARG A 81 5.93 13.57 -9.00
N PRO A 82 5.67 13.11 -10.23
CA PRO A 82 4.31 13.05 -10.78
C PRO A 82 3.34 12.28 -9.90
N LEU A 83 3.76 11.15 -9.31
CA LEU A 83 2.91 10.37 -8.41
C LEU A 83 2.51 11.18 -7.19
N ARG A 84 3.44 11.86 -6.54
CA ARG A 84 3.12 12.70 -5.37
C ARG A 84 2.15 13.83 -5.72
N GLU A 85 2.31 14.44 -6.90
CA GLU A 85 1.44 15.53 -7.36
C GLU A 85 0.02 15.04 -7.69
N GLN A 86 -0.12 13.85 -8.27
CA GLN A 86 -1.40 13.25 -8.64
C GLN A 86 -2.13 12.58 -7.46
N TRP A 87 -1.36 12.02 -6.53
CA TRP A 87 -1.90 11.28 -5.37
C TRP A 87 -1.94 12.12 -4.10
N LEU A 88 -1.84 13.42 -4.22
CA LEU A 88 -2.14 14.31 -3.12
C LEU A 88 -3.61 14.17 -2.75
N VAL A 89 -3.85 13.79 -1.50
CA VAL A 89 -5.19 13.89 -0.91
C VAL A 89 -5.62 15.35 -1.03
N PRO A 90 -6.83 15.65 -1.54
CA PRO A 90 -7.31 17.02 -1.60
C PRO A 90 -7.15 17.70 -0.24
N ALA A 91 -6.70 18.97 -0.24
CA ALA A 91 -6.51 19.73 1.00
C ALA A 91 -7.79 19.88 1.83
N GLU A 92 -8.94 19.76 1.18
CA GLU A 92 -10.25 19.70 1.83
C GLU A 92 -10.52 18.27 2.27
N ALA A 93 -10.44 18.03 3.57
CA ALA A 93 -10.84 16.75 4.15
C ALA A 93 -12.30 16.46 3.77
N PRO A 94 -12.62 15.24 3.29
CA PRO A 94 -13.94 14.95 2.70
C PRO A 94 -15.10 15.04 3.70
N ASP A 95 -14.84 14.99 5.01
CA ASP A 95 -15.86 15.08 6.05
C ASP A 95 -15.32 15.72 7.36
N ASP A 96 -16.24 16.01 8.29
CA ASP A 96 -15.91 16.64 9.58
C ASP A 96 -14.98 15.77 10.45
N ARG A 97 -15.11 14.46 10.36
CA ARG A 97 -14.26 13.54 11.12
C ARG A 97 -12.80 13.64 10.66
N ASN A 98 -12.57 13.60 9.36
CA ASN A 98 -11.23 13.77 8.79
C ASN A 98 -10.64 15.14 9.13
N ARG A 99 -11.45 16.22 9.09
CA ARG A 99 -11.00 17.56 9.49
C ARG A 99 -10.59 17.61 10.96
N THR A 100 -11.37 16.97 11.84
CA THR A 100 -11.07 16.91 13.28
C THR A 100 -9.75 16.17 13.54
N HIS A 101 -9.55 15.00 12.92
CA HIS A 101 -8.28 14.27 13.06
C HIS A 101 -7.10 15.02 12.47
N ALA A 102 -7.25 15.64 11.30
CA ALA A 102 -6.19 16.45 10.70
C ALA A 102 -5.79 17.63 11.60
N ALA A 103 -6.76 18.32 12.19
CA ALA A 103 -6.51 19.40 13.14
C ALA A 103 -5.81 18.90 14.41
N ALA A 104 -6.23 17.76 14.96
CA ALA A 104 -5.60 17.15 16.12
C ALA A 104 -4.14 16.76 15.85
N ILE A 105 -3.86 16.18 14.68
CA ILE A 105 -2.48 15.84 14.24
C ILE A 105 -1.64 17.12 14.12
N ALA A 106 -2.18 18.16 13.48
CA ALA A 106 -1.47 19.42 13.28
C ALA A 106 -1.20 20.19 14.59
N ALA A 107 -1.95 19.93 15.65
CA ALA A 107 -1.77 20.55 16.96
C ALA A 107 -0.63 19.91 17.79
N CYS A 108 -0.14 18.73 17.40
CA CYS A 108 0.97 18.06 18.07
C CYS A 108 2.31 18.56 17.53
N SER A 109 3.34 18.58 18.38
CA SER A 109 4.69 19.00 17.98
C SER A 109 5.43 17.92 17.21
N ALA A 110 5.23 16.66 17.61
CA ALA A 110 5.87 15.50 17.00
C ALA A 110 4.89 14.30 16.96
N PRO A 111 3.81 14.37 16.15
CA PRO A 111 2.86 13.28 16.06
C PRO A 111 3.45 12.08 15.30
N ALA A 112 3.07 10.87 15.71
CA ALA A 112 3.39 9.65 14.98
C ALA A 112 2.13 8.85 14.66
N SER A 113 2.08 8.27 13.46
CA SER A 113 1.04 7.30 13.11
C SER A 113 1.47 5.88 13.51
N LEU A 114 0.52 5.10 14.02
CA LEU A 114 0.71 3.70 14.34
C LEU A 114 -0.41 2.88 13.72
N HIS A 115 -0.07 1.96 12.83
CA HIS A 115 -1.05 1.11 12.16
C HIS A 115 -1.09 -0.28 12.78
N VAL A 116 -2.28 -0.71 13.19
CA VAL A 116 -2.53 -2.02 13.81
C VAL A 116 -3.57 -2.78 13.01
N ARG A 117 -3.13 -3.78 12.26
CA ARG A 117 -4.02 -4.67 11.50
C ARG A 117 -4.39 -5.87 12.35
N LEU A 118 -5.69 -6.09 12.60
CA LEU A 118 -6.22 -7.17 13.42
C LEU A 118 -7.23 -8.04 12.66
N GLY A 119 -8.22 -7.45 12.04
CA GLY A 119 -9.42 -8.06 11.46
C GLY A 119 -9.21 -9.44 10.83
N ASP A 120 -8.88 -9.48 9.56
CA ASP A 120 -8.64 -10.72 8.82
C ASP A 120 -7.46 -11.55 9.38
N TYR A 121 -6.47 -10.90 10.04
CA TYR A 121 -5.34 -11.61 10.66
C TYR A 121 -5.74 -12.41 11.91
N LEU A 122 -6.83 -12.02 12.58
CA LEU A 122 -7.38 -12.77 13.71
C LEU A 122 -8.38 -13.85 13.28
N HIS A 123 -9.11 -13.61 12.17
CA HIS A 123 -10.28 -14.41 11.79
C HIS A 123 -10.01 -15.40 10.66
N ASP A 124 -8.92 -15.24 9.90
CA ASP A 124 -8.51 -16.15 8.82
C ASP A 124 -7.15 -16.78 9.15
N ALA A 125 -7.16 -18.09 9.41
CA ALA A 125 -5.97 -18.87 9.74
C ALA A 125 -4.89 -18.84 8.61
N ARG A 126 -5.27 -18.70 7.32
CA ARG A 126 -4.33 -18.61 6.21
C ARG A 126 -3.65 -17.25 6.20
N THR A 127 -4.41 -16.20 6.40
CA THR A 127 -3.92 -14.83 6.51
C THR A 127 -3.00 -14.68 7.72
N ALA A 128 -3.40 -15.22 8.87
CA ALA A 128 -2.58 -15.27 10.09
C ALA A 128 -1.25 -16.01 9.87
N ALA A 129 -1.28 -17.17 9.20
CA ALA A 129 -0.08 -17.96 8.93
C ALA A 129 0.89 -17.26 7.95
N TYR A 130 0.38 -16.46 7.04
CA TYR A 130 1.18 -15.77 6.03
C TYR A 130 1.76 -14.43 6.52
N HIS A 131 0.96 -13.62 7.22
CA HIS A 131 1.37 -12.28 7.66
C HIS A 131 1.83 -12.25 9.12
N GLY A 132 1.29 -13.13 9.96
CA GLY A 132 1.48 -13.10 11.40
C GLY A 132 0.77 -11.93 12.08
N LEU A 133 0.58 -12.04 13.39
CA LEU A 133 0.18 -10.94 14.24
C LEU A 133 1.42 -10.43 14.97
N LEU A 134 1.70 -9.15 14.85
CA LEU A 134 2.75 -8.54 15.63
C LEU A 134 2.36 -8.56 17.12
N PRO A 135 3.25 -8.99 18.02
CA PRO A 135 2.97 -9.02 19.44
C PRO A 135 2.94 -7.60 20.03
N GLN A 136 2.30 -7.46 21.18
CA GLN A 136 2.18 -6.17 21.86
C GLN A 136 3.56 -5.54 22.16
N GLU A 137 4.52 -6.37 22.52
CA GLU A 137 5.90 -5.98 22.84
C GLU A 137 6.60 -5.29 21.65
N TYR A 138 6.28 -5.71 20.42
CA TYR A 138 6.79 -5.05 19.23
C TYR A 138 6.32 -3.59 19.13
N TYR A 139 5.02 -3.36 19.36
CA TYR A 139 4.45 -2.00 19.30
C TYR A 139 4.98 -1.14 20.44
N ALA A 140 5.14 -1.70 21.64
CA ALA A 140 5.70 -0.98 22.78
C ALA A 140 7.15 -0.56 22.50
N ALA A 141 8.01 -1.49 22.08
CA ALA A 141 9.41 -1.20 21.76
C ALA A 141 9.56 -0.21 20.59
N ALA A 142 8.75 -0.35 19.54
CA ALA A 142 8.76 0.59 18.42
C ALA A 142 8.32 2.00 18.84
N ALA A 143 7.32 2.11 19.72
CA ALA A 143 6.85 3.39 20.24
C ALA A 143 7.89 4.05 21.15
N GLU A 144 8.53 3.30 22.05
CA GLU A 144 9.64 3.78 22.87
C GLU A 144 10.77 4.31 22.00
N HIS A 145 11.19 3.54 20.99
CA HIS A 145 12.21 3.95 20.05
C HIS A 145 11.84 5.25 19.32
N ALA A 146 10.59 5.40 18.88
CA ALA A 146 10.10 6.61 18.23
C ALA A 146 10.15 7.83 19.15
N VAL A 147 9.79 7.66 20.43
CA VAL A 147 9.91 8.73 21.43
C VAL A 147 11.37 9.12 21.65
N GLU A 148 12.25 8.17 21.82
CA GLU A 148 13.68 8.42 22.07
C GLU A 148 14.38 9.07 20.86
N ARG A 149 14.09 8.64 19.64
CA ARG A 149 14.80 9.06 18.44
C ARG A 149 14.22 10.30 17.78
N ALA A 150 12.90 10.48 17.85
CA ALA A 150 12.18 11.55 17.16
C ALA A 150 11.37 12.46 18.10
N GLY A 151 11.42 12.23 19.41
CA GLY A 151 10.71 13.07 20.38
C GLY A 151 9.20 12.99 20.26
N VAL A 152 8.66 11.86 19.80
CA VAL A 152 7.21 11.69 19.59
C VAL A 152 6.44 12.02 20.85
N ASP A 153 5.47 12.95 20.74
CA ASP A 153 4.64 13.43 21.84
C ASP A 153 3.22 12.82 21.84
N HIS A 154 2.73 12.32 20.70
CA HIS A 154 1.41 11.74 20.56
C HIS A 154 1.35 10.67 19.47
N PHE A 155 0.61 9.58 19.70
CA PHE A 155 0.36 8.53 18.72
C PHE A 155 -1.05 8.60 18.18
N PHE A 156 -1.21 8.61 16.85
CA PHE A 156 -2.49 8.42 16.18
C PHE A 156 -2.56 6.99 15.67
N VAL A 157 -3.49 6.22 16.23
CA VAL A 157 -3.62 4.79 15.98
C VAL A 157 -4.68 4.53 14.91
N PHE A 158 -4.29 3.90 13.83
CA PHE A 158 -5.17 3.48 12.75
C PHE A 158 -5.34 1.96 12.78
N SER A 159 -6.56 1.49 12.81
CA SER A 159 -6.87 0.06 12.85
C SER A 159 -8.19 -0.23 12.15
N ASP A 160 -8.33 -1.44 11.62
CA ASP A 160 -9.58 -2.02 11.18
C ASP A 160 -10.46 -2.50 12.35
N GLU A 161 -9.88 -2.62 13.57
CA GLU A 161 -10.57 -2.90 14.84
C GLU A 161 -10.05 -1.95 15.95
N PRO A 162 -10.42 -0.65 15.93
CA PRO A 162 -9.80 0.38 16.78
C PRO A 162 -9.95 0.11 18.28
N GLU A 163 -11.11 -0.33 18.77
CA GLU A 163 -11.34 -0.60 20.18
C GLU A 163 -10.46 -1.76 20.68
N ARG A 164 -10.33 -2.80 19.86
CA ARG A 164 -9.48 -3.96 20.17
C ARG A 164 -8.00 -3.58 20.12
N ALA A 165 -7.60 -2.75 19.18
CA ALA A 165 -6.24 -2.20 19.11
C ALA A 165 -5.91 -1.40 20.37
N ALA A 166 -6.80 -0.53 20.83
CA ALA A 166 -6.61 0.25 22.06
C ALA A 166 -6.43 -0.62 23.30
N GLN A 167 -7.18 -1.71 23.41
CA GLN A 167 -7.06 -2.64 24.54
C GLN A 167 -5.70 -3.37 24.57
N ARG A 168 -5.12 -3.60 23.40
CA ARG A 168 -3.84 -4.32 23.26
C ARG A 168 -2.62 -3.43 23.41
N LEU A 169 -2.72 -2.16 23.03
CA LEU A 169 -1.58 -1.27 23.02
C LEU A 169 -1.23 -0.76 24.43
N ARG A 170 0.06 -0.64 24.68
CA ARG A 170 0.63 0.06 25.84
C ARG A 170 1.71 0.97 25.30
N LEU A 171 1.38 2.25 25.16
CA LEU A 171 2.25 3.25 24.54
C LEU A 171 2.81 4.21 25.60
N PRO A 172 4.05 4.70 25.43
CA PRO A 172 4.72 5.59 26.38
C PRO A 172 4.22 7.05 26.31
N ARG A 173 3.35 7.36 25.36
CA ARG A 173 2.73 8.69 25.17
C ARG A 173 1.24 8.55 24.92
N PRO A 174 0.45 9.65 25.06
CA PRO A 174 -0.98 9.63 24.74
C PRO A 174 -1.26 9.12 23.33
N MET A 175 -2.43 8.51 23.14
CA MET A 175 -2.90 8.06 21.84
C MET A 175 -4.32 8.51 21.55
N THR A 176 -4.61 8.70 20.26
CA THR A 176 -5.94 8.92 19.67
C THR A 176 -6.22 7.82 18.66
N LEU A 177 -7.49 7.31 18.62
CA LEU A 177 -7.98 6.30 17.68
C LEU A 177 -8.66 6.97 16.49
#